data_159ade3a64b40454be9d368c6125222c
#
_entry.id   159ade3a64b40454be9d368c6125222c
#
_cell.length_a   1.000
_cell.length_b   1.000
_cell.length_c   1.000
_cell.angle_alpha   90.00
_cell.angle_beta   90.00
_cell.angle_gamma   90.00
#
_symmetry.space_group_name_H-M   'P 1'
#
loop_
_entity.id
_entity.type
_entity.pdbx_description
1 polymer ?
#
loop_
_entity_poly.entity_id
_entity_poly.type
_entity_poly.pdbx_seq_one_letter_code
_entity_poly.pdbx_strand_id
1 'polypeptide(L)'
;MLPAECLALGQSKNCMRELAAYGSARKAQIGEENVFDFSLGNPSVPAPSCVEEAVRELLADGGASLHSYTPAAGLPSLRRAVAEDLNARYDAGVEPEMVFVTCGAAPGLVACCRGLMRPGEEAIVFAPFFTEYRVFVEGCGGRLVSVPPDENLLPDLNAFERALTEKTALVILNNPNNPSGAILTEDVLRWMCGILEEAQRRCGHPIYLVSDEPYRELVYDGQCVPCVTRLYANSIICYSFSKSLSLPGERIGYLAVSSRMADKRDVFDSLAGAARVCGHVNAPSLFQRVAERCLGQTSDLTVYKRNRDLLYGGLTELGFDCVRPDGAFYLFMKCPEPDAKAFSERAKKYELLLVPSDDFGLGGYVRIAYCVAEDTIRRSMPAFRKLAESYHLI
;
A
#
# COMPACT_ATOMS: atom_id res chain seq x y z
N MET A 1 23.84 -22.54 14.24
CA MET A 1 22.71 -22.68 13.28
C MET A 1 22.12 -21.29 13.05
N LEU A 2 21.78 -20.97 11.80
CA LEU A 2 21.06 -19.71 11.47
C LEU A 2 19.58 -19.84 11.86
N PRO A 3 18.89 -18.71 12.19
CA PRO A 3 17.44 -18.71 12.38
C PRO A 3 16.75 -19.22 11.10
N ALA A 4 15.99 -20.31 11.21
CA ALA A 4 15.35 -20.95 10.06
C ALA A 4 14.36 -20.03 9.33
N GLU A 5 13.66 -19.19 10.08
CA GLU A 5 12.68 -18.21 9.55
C GLU A 5 13.35 -17.15 8.66
N CYS A 6 14.47 -16.57 9.12
CA CYS A 6 15.21 -15.59 8.32
C CYS A 6 15.80 -16.21 7.04
N LEU A 7 16.27 -17.45 7.16
CA LEU A 7 16.78 -18.19 6.00
C LEU A 7 15.65 -18.47 5.00
N ALA A 8 14.50 -18.93 5.48
CA ALA A 8 13.33 -19.18 4.64
C ALA A 8 12.83 -17.91 3.95
N LEU A 9 12.72 -16.77 4.66
CA LEU A 9 12.33 -15.49 4.08
C LEU A 9 13.35 -15.00 3.03
N GLY A 10 14.65 -15.15 3.28
CA GLY A 10 15.68 -14.78 2.33
C GLY A 10 15.72 -15.66 1.07
N GLN A 11 15.30 -16.92 1.19
CA GLN A 11 15.21 -17.88 0.09
C GLN A 11 13.83 -17.90 -0.56
N SER A 12 12.81 -17.31 0.08
CA SER A 12 11.45 -17.30 -0.46
C SER A 12 11.43 -16.57 -1.81
N LYS A 13 10.92 -17.27 -2.79
CA LYS A 13 10.69 -16.72 -4.11
C LYS A 13 9.28 -16.15 -4.12
N ASN A 14 9.17 -14.83 -3.94
CA ASN A 14 7.92 -14.11 -4.15
C ASN A 14 7.64 -14.03 -5.66
N CYS A 15 6.43 -14.38 -6.08
CA CYS A 15 6.04 -14.39 -7.49
C CYS A 15 6.33 -13.05 -8.21
N MET A 16 6.19 -11.92 -7.53
CA MET A 16 6.53 -10.60 -8.10
C MET A 16 8.03 -10.45 -8.38
N ARG A 17 8.90 -10.92 -7.49
CA ARG A 17 10.37 -10.86 -7.68
C ARG A 17 10.83 -11.80 -8.79
N GLU A 18 10.25 -13.01 -8.84
CA GLU A 18 10.54 -13.96 -9.93
C GLU A 18 10.12 -13.39 -11.29
N LEU A 19 8.92 -12.81 -11.34
CA LEU A 19 8.39 -12.20 -12.55
C LEU A 19 9.23 -10.99 -12.99
N ALA A 20 9.65 -10.13 -12.05
CA ALA A 20 10.53 -9.00 -12.33
C ALA A 20 11.92 -9.45 -12.83
N ALA A 21 12.50 -10.49 -12.23
CA ALA A 21 13.77 -11.07 -12.68
C ALA A 21 13.64 -11.67 -14.08
N TYR A 22 12.56 -12.41 -14.34
CA TYR A 22 12.23 -12.93 -15.68
C TYR A 22 12.08 -11.79 -16.69
N GLY A 23 11.31 -10.75 -16.34
CA GLY A 23 11.12 -9.57 -17.19
C GLY A 23 12.43 -8.87 -17.56
N SER A 24 13.30 -8.66 -16.57
CA SER A 24 14.62 -8.06 -16.80
C SER A 24 15.47 -8.91 -17.76
N ALA A 25 15.51 -10.22 -17.56
CA ALA A 25 16.23 -11.13 -18.46
C ALA A 25 15.63 -11.14 -19.87
N ARG A 26 14.30 -11.11 -19.97
CA ARG A 26 13.59 -11.14 -21.26
C ARG A 26 13.78 -9.84 -22.04
N LYS A 27 13.70 -8.68 -21.38
CA LYS A 27 13.98 -7.36 -21.96
C LYS A 27 15.39 -7.29 -22.55
N ALA A 28 16.37 -7.88 -21.88
CA ALA A 28 17.75 -7.96 -22.39
C ALA A 28 17.90 -8.83 -23.65
N GLN A 29 17.00 -9.81 -23.85
CA GLN A 29 17.04 -10.73 -24.99
C GLN A 29 16.35 -10.19 -26.24
N ILE A 30 15.19 -9.55 -26.08
CA ILE A 30 14.31 -9.18 -27.19
C ILE A 30 14.04 -7.68 -27.31
N GLY A 31 14.61 -6.84 -26.43
CA GLY A 31 14.35 -5.40 -26.33
C GLY A 31 13.26 -5.09 -25.33
N GLU A 32 13.44 -3.95 -24.63
CA GLU A 32 12.51 -3.51 -23.59
C GLU A 32 11.11 -3.23 -24.13
N GLU A 33 11.05 -2.70 -25.33
CA GLU A 33 9.81 -2.34 -26.03
C GLU A 33 8.93 -3.57 -26.38
N ASN A 34 9.50 -4.77 -26.39
CA ASN A 34 8.80 -6.00 -26.76
C ASN A 34 8.30 -6.80 -25.54
N VAL A 35 8.52 -6.33 -24.31
CA VAL A 35 8.07 -6.98 -23.07
C VAL A 35 7.09 -6.08 -22.35
N PHE A 36 5.87 -6.54 -22.15
CA PHE A 36 4.80 -5.79 -21.46
C PHE A 36 4.78 -6.15 -19.98
N ASP A 37 5.61 -5.43 -19.23
CA ASP A 37 5.84 -5.71 -17.80
C ASP A 37 4.88 -4.91 -16.92
N PHE A 38 3.82 -5.57 -16.46
CA PHE A 38 2.82 -5.04 -15.54
C PHE A 38 3.00 -5.56 -14.11
N SER A 39 4.18 -6.08 -13.78
CA SER A 39 4.42 -6.75 -12.49
C SER A 39 4.69 -5.78 -11.34
N LEU A 40 5.36 -4.66 -11.57
CA LEU A 40 5.84 -3.76 -10.52
C LEU A 40 4.98 -2.50 -10.38
N GLY A 41 4.60 -2.19 -9.15
CA GLY A 41 3.92 -0.94 -8.79
C GLY A 41 4.91 0.21 -8.56
N ASN A 42 5.75 0.50 -9.56
CA ASN A 42 6.70 1.62 -9.50
C ASN A 42 6.13 2.81 -10.30
N PRO A 43 5.97 4.00 -9.69
CA PRO A 43 5.47 5.18 -10.41
C PRO A 43 6.26 5.45 -11.69
N SER A 44 5.54 5.67 -12.80
CA SER A 44 6.12 6.01 -14.11
C SER A 44 6.05 7.51 -14.43
N VAL A 45 5.32 8.26 -13.60
CA VAL A 45 5.20 9.72 -13.73
C VAL A 45 6.32 10.36 -12.93
N PRO A 46 7.01 11.38 -13.46
CA PRO A 46 8.07 12.10 -12.73
C PRO A 46 7.50 12.77 -11.47
N ALA A 47 8.37 13.00 -10.49
CA ALA A 47 8.04 13.80 -9.32
C ALA A 47 7.57 15.22 -9.76
N PRO A 48 6.68 15.89 -9.00
CA PRO A 48 6.27 17.25 -9.29
C PRO A 48 7.45 18.22 -9.17
N SER A 49 7.42 19.35 -9.91
CA SER A 49 8.53 20.32 -9.96
C SER A 49 8.96 20.84 -8.59
N CYS A 50 8.02 20.95 -7.65
CA CYS A 50 8.31 21.39 -6.29
C CYS A 50 9.37 20.52 -5.58
N VAL A 51 9.49 19.25 -5.95
CA VAL A 51 10.51 18.35 -5.39
C VAL A 51 11.90 18.77 -5.84
N GLU A 52 12.09 18.98 -7.14
CA GLU A 52 13.38 19.44 -7.69
C GLU A 52 13.75 20.83 -7.19
N GLU A 53 12.78 21.75 -7.15
CA GLU A 53 12.94 23.10 -6.62
C GLU A 53 13.37 23.07 -5.15
N ALA A 54 12.66 22.29 -4.31
CA ALA A 54 12.99 22.13 -2.90
C ALA A 54 14.40 21.55 -2.68
N VAL A 55 14.78 20.52 -3.47
CA VAL A 55 16.13 19.95 -3.39
C VAL A 55 17.19 21.00 -3.76
N ARG A 56 16.97 21.75 -4.85
CA ARG A 56 17.91 22.76 -5.33
C ARG A 56 18.11 23.88 -4.31
N GLU A 57 17.03 24.40 -3.74
CA GLU A 57 17.07 25.44 -2.70
C GLU A 57 17.77 24.94 -1.43
N LEU A 58 17.40 23.77 -0.92
CA LEU A 58 18.01 23.20 0.28
C LEU A 58 19.52 22.97 0.12
N LEU A 59 19.96 22.57 -1.06
CA LEU A 59 21.41 22.41 -1.35
C LEU A 59 22.11 23.76 -1.50
N ALA A 60 21.45 24.78 -2.06
CA ALA A 60 21.99 26.13 -2.19
C ALA A 60 22.12 26.83 -0.83
N ASP A 61 21.14 26.66 0.05
CA ASP A 61 21.20 27.20 1.43
C ASP A 61 22.31 26.53 2.25
N GLY A 62 22.62 25.27 1.93
CA GLY A 62 23.76 24.52 2.45
C GLY A 62 23.72 24.30 3.96
N GLY A 63 24.87 23.88 4.48
CA GLY A 63 25.11 23.76 5.92
C GLY A 63 25.07 22.32 6.45
N ALA A 64 25.85 22.08 7.51
CA ALA A 64 25.98 20.76 8.12
C ALA A 64 24.66 20.21 8.66
N SER A 65 23.70 21.07 9.02
CA SER A 65 22.39 20.68 9.54
C SER A 65 21.51 19.95 8.53
N LEU A 66 21.75 20.17 7.21
CA LEU A 66 20.99 19.51 6.13
C LEU A 66 21.19 17.99 6.15
N HIS A 67 22.40 17.54 6.47
CA HIS A 67 22.79 16.12 6.47
C HIS A 67 22.95 15.53 7.88
N SER A 68 22.62 16.30 8.92
CA SER A 68 22.71 15.85 10.30
C SER A 68 21.57 14.90 10.67
N TYR A 69 21.79 14.10 11.71
CA TYR A 69 20.71 13.33 12.31
C TYR A 69 19.57 14.23 12.74
N THR A 70 18.34 13.82 12.41
CA THR A 70 17.12 14.46 12.89
C THR A 70 16.70 13.88 14.25
N PRO A 71 15.78 14.51 14.99
CA PRO A 71 15.11 13.82 16.11
C PRO A 71 14.51 12.49 15.68
N ALA A 72 14.48 11.51 16.56
CA ALA A 72 14.03 10.15 16.24
C ALA A 72 12.59 10.09 15.66
N ALA A 73 11.69 10.94 16.16
CA ALA A 73 10.32 11.05 15.65
C ALA A 73 10.19 11.88 14.35
N GLY A 74 11.29 12.42 13.84
CA GLY A 74 11.33 13.33 12.69
C GLY A 74 11.40 14.79 13.07
N LEU A 75 11.62 15.65 12.07
CA LEU A 75 11.71 17.10 12.24
C LEU A 75 10.39 17.66 12.81
N PRO A 76 10.45 18.48 13.88
CA PRO A 76 9.24 19.08 14.45
C PRO A 76 8.43 19.92 13.44
N SER A 77 9.10 20.58 12.50
CA SER A 77 8.46 21.36 11.43
C SER A 77 7.63 20.45 10.49
N LEU A 78 8.21 19.34 10.00
CA LEU A 78 7.48 18.39 9.17
C LEU A 78 6.31 17.76 9.94
N ARG A 79 6.51 17.34 11.19
CA ARG A 79 5.45 16.74 12.00
C ARG A 79 4.26 17.69 12.19
N ARG A 80 4.53 18.98 12.42
CA ARG A 80 3.51 20.02 12.48
C ARG A 80 2.81 20.20 11.13
N ALA A 81 3.56 20.34 10.07
CA ALA A 81 2.99 20.53 8.74
C ALA A 81 2.12 19.33 8.29
N VAL A 82 2.53 18.09 8.62
CA VAL A 82 1.72 16.88 8.37
C VAL A 82 0.40 16.92 9.17
N ALA A 83 0.46 17.27 10.44
CA ALA A 83 -0.75 17.36 11.28
C ALA A 83 -1.70 18.44 10.77
N GLU A 84 -1.18 19.61 10.39
CA GLU A 84 -1.95 20.72 9.82
C GLU A 84 -2.60 20.31 8.47
N ASP A 85 -1.86 19.67 7.57
CA ASP A 85 -2.38 19.18 6.28
C ASP A 85 -3.50 18.13 6.48
N LEU A 86 -3.27 17.15 7.35
CA LEU A 86 -4.26 16.12 7.66
C LEU A 86 -5.54 16.72 8.27
N ASN A 87 -5.39 17.68 9.17
CA ASN A 87 -6.54 18.34 9.81
C ASN A 87 -7.29 19.23 8.83
N ALA A 88 -6.59 20.00 8.00
CA ALA A 88 -7.21 20.91 7.03
C ALA A 88 -7.94 20.15 5.92
N ARG A 89 -7.37 19.06 5.42
CA ARG A 89 -7.93 18.33 4.27
C ARG A 89 -8.93 17.26 4.66
N TYR A 90 -8.76 16.64 5.83
CA TYR A 90 -9.51 15.41 6.18
C TYR A 90 -10.18 15.49 7.55
N ASP A 91 -10.07 16.60 8.28
CA ASP A 91 -10.58 16.73 9.67
C ASP A 91 -10.09 15.58 10.57
N ALA A 92 -8.80 15.25 10.44
CA ALA A 92 -8.20 14.05 11.02
C ALA A 92 -8.08 14.09 12.55
N GLY A 93 -8.06 15.28 13.17
CA GLY A 93 -7.89 15.46 14.60
C GLY A 93 -6.54 14.92 15.10
N VAL A 94 -5.44 15.16 14.37
CA VAL A 94 -4.10 14.70 14.70
C VAL A 94 -3.29 15.84 15.30
N GLU A 95 -2.61 15.58 16.44
CA GLU A 95 -1.67 16.53 17.06
C GLU A 95 -0.26 16.32 16.47
N PRO A 96 0.56 17.38 16.32
CA PRO A 96 1.93 17.27 15.83
C PRO A 96 2.80 16.27 16.60
N GLU A 97 2.56 16.14 17.91
CA GLU A 97 3.25 15.23 18.81
C GLU A 97 2.90 13.77 18.55
N MET A 98 1.81 13.52 17.84
CA MET A 98 1.32 12.18 17.46
C MET A 98 1.73 11.76 16.04
N VAL A 99 2.54 12.55 15.35
CA VAL A 99 3.14 12.22 14.05
C VAL A 99 4.54 11.66 14.23
N PHE A 100 4.82 10.48 13.70
CA PHE A 100 6.13 9.82 13.67
C PHE A 100 6.60 9.64 12.24
N VAL A 101 7.69 10.30 11.85
CA VAL A 101 8.25 10.22 10.48
C VAL A 101 8.99 8.90 10.30
N THR A 102 8.70 8.20 9.21
CA THR A 102 9.21 6.85 8.92
C THR A 102 10.00 6.80 7.61
N CYS A 103 10.77 5.74 7.43
CA CYS A 103 11.45 5.43 6.16
C CYS A 103 10.48 4.82 5.12
N GLY A 104 9.31 5.45 4.90
CA GLY A 104 8.20 4.95 4.08
C GLY A 104 7.21 4.13 4.89
N ALA A 105 6.12 3.65 4.25
CA ALA A 105 5.04 2.94 4.93
C ALA A 105 5.49 1.58 5.50
N ALA A 106 6.26 0.79 4.76
CA ALA A 106 6.63 -0.57 5.19
C ALA A 106 7.32 -0.62 6.58
N PRO A 107 8.37 0.19 6.89
CA PRO A 107 8.90 0.29 8.23
C PRO A 107 7.89 0.79 9.27
N GLY A 108 6.97 1.67 8.88
CA GLY A 108 5.86 2.13 9.75
C GLY A 108 4.93 0.97 10.13
N LEU A 109 4.55 0.14 9.16
CA LEU A 109 3.71 -1.05 9.39
C LEU A 109 4.42 -2.07 10.28
N VAL A 110 5.72 -2.30 10.07
CA VAL A 110 6.52 -3.17 10.96
C VAL A 110 6.55 -2.61 12.38
N ALA A 111 6.70 -1.28 12.53
CA ALA A 111 6.64 -0.64 13.85
C ALA A 111 5.26 -0.82 14.51
N CYS A 112 4.16 -0.73 13.74
CA CYS A 112 2.81 -1.01 14.24
C CYS A 112 2.66 -2.47 14.66
N CYS A 113 3.03 -3.44 13.82
CA CYS A 113 2.96 -4.86 14.16
C CYS A 113 3.75 -5.18 15.43
N ARG A 114 4.98 -4.67 15.54
CA ARG A 114 5.86 -4.95 16.66
C ARG A 114 5.49 -4.20 17.94
N GLY A 115 4.98 -2.97 17.81
CA GLY A 115 4.66 -2.10 18.94
C GLY A 115 3.26 -2.32 19.53
N LEU A 116 2.33 -2.87 18.74
CA LEU A 116 0.92 -3.00 19.14
C LEU A 116 0.47 -4.44 19.37
N MET A 117 1.31 -5.42 19.03
CA MET A 117 0.98 -6.84 19.16
C MET A 117 1.97 -7.54 20.07
N ARG A 118 1.48 -8.46 20.87
CA ARG A 118 2.29 -9.43 21.61
C ARG A 118 2.50 -10.68 20.76
N PRO A 119 3.56 -11.47 21.00
CA PRO A 119 3.71 -12.75 20.33
C PRO A 119 2.50 -13.66 20.54
N GLY A 120 1.98 -14.21 19.45
CA GLY A 120 0.79 -15.08 19.44
C GLY A 120 -0.55 -14.35 19.32
N GLU A 121 -0.57 -13.00 19.35
CA GLU A 121 -1.77 -12.23 19.02
C GLU A 121 -2.02 -12.16 17.51
N GLU A 122 -3.19 -11.70 17.12
CA GLU A 122 -3.70 -11.76 15.76
C GLU A 122 -3.77 -10.37 15.14
N ALA A 123 -3.31 -10.31 13.87
CA ALA A 123 -3.61 -9.19 12.99
C ALA A 123 -4.57 -9.64 11.90
N ILE A 124 -5.69 -8.92 11.75
CA ILE A 124 -6.66 -9.13 10.68
C ILE A 124 -6.26 -8.28 9.46
N VAL A 125 -6.34 -8.90 8.28
CA VAL A 125 -6.23 -8.25 6.97
C VAL A 125 -7.39 -8.69 6.08
N PHE A 126 -7.69 -7.92 5.04
CA PHE A 126 -8.80 -8.17 4.12
C PHE A 126 -8.25 -8.61 2.76
N ALA A 127 -8.60 -9.82 2.33
CA ALA A 127 -8.23 -10.30 1.01
C ALA A 127 -9.03 -9.56 -0.07
N PRO A 128 -8.39 -9.26 -1.22
CA PRO A 128 -6.99 -9.41 -1.50
C PRO A 128 -6.13 -8.35 -0.80
N PHE A 129 -4.97 -8.72 -0.25
CA PHE A 129 -4.12 -7.85 0.56
C PHE A 129 -2.67 -7.82 0.06
N PHE A 130 -1.93 -6.79 0.42
CA PHE A 130 -0.51 -6.67 0.09
C PHE A 130 0.31 -7.79 0.77
N THR A 131 1.03 -8.56 -0.02
CA THR A 131 1.68 -9.82 0.40
C THR A 131 2.63 -9.68 1.60
N GLU A 132 3.30 -8.53 1.72
CA GLU A 132 4.26 -8.27 2.79
C GLU A 132 3.62 -8.14 4.18
N TYR A 133 2.29 -7.95 4.28
CA TYR A 133 1.63 -7.92 5.60
C TYR A 133 1.83 -9.21 6.37
N ARG A 134 1.84 -10.36 5.69
CA ARG A 134 2.15 -11.65 6.31
C ARG A 134 3.56 -11.64 6.89
N VAL A 135 4.53 -11.16 6.11
CA VAL A 135 5.94 -11.08 6.56
C VAL A 135 6.07 -10.14 7.77
N PHE A 136 5.37 -9.01 7.78
CA PHE A 136 5.44 -8.04 8.88
C PHE A 136 4.81 -8.60 10.16
N VAL A 137 3.63 -9.18 10.07
CA VAL A 137 2.89 -9.74 11.20
C VAL A 137 3.60 -10.95 11.78
N GLU A 138 3.91 -11.95 10.95
CA GLU A 138 4.55 -13.20 11.38
C GLU A 138 6.01 -12.96 11.84
N GLY A 139 6.73 -12.06 11.17
CA GLY A 139 8.08 -11.65 11.59
C GLY A 139 8.14 -10.92 12.93
N CYS A 140 7.01 -10.39 13.40
CA CYS A 140 6.86 -9.84 14.74
C CYS A 140 6.31 -10.84 15.77
N GLY A 141 6.13 -12.11 15.38
CA GLY A 141 5.62 -13.18 16.23
C GLY A 141 4.09 -13.22 16.33
N GLY A 142 3.38 -12.43 15.53
CA GLY A 142 1.91 -12.44 15.44
C GLY A 142 1.39 -13.53 14.49
N ARG A 143 0.07 -13.66 14.42
CA ARG A 143 -0.64 -14.54 13.48
C ARG A 143 -1.50 -13.69 12.54
N LEU A 144 -1.28 -13.81 11.24
CA LEU A 144 -2.12 -13.14 10.26
C LEU A 144 -3.42 -13.91 10.05
N VAL A 145 -4.55 -13.22 10.18
CA VAL A 145 -5.91 -13.71 9.93
C VAL A 145 -6.46 -12.98 8.71
N SER A 146 -6.77 -13.73 7.65
CA SER A 146 -7.33 -13.17 6.42
C SER A 146 -8.84 -13.26 6.42
N VAL A 147 -9.50 -12.14 6.22
CA VAL A 147 -10.96 -12.05 5.99
C VAL A 147 -11.20 -12.10 4.48
N PRO A 148 -12.09 -12.97 3.98
CA PRO A 148 -12.42 -13.04 2.57
C PRO A 148 -13.16 -11.76 2.12
N PRO A 149 -13.08 -11.41 0.82
CA PRO A 149 -13.91 -10.35 0.24
C PRO A 149 -15.34 -10.83 0.00
N ASP A 150 -16.23 -9.87 -0.23
CA ASP A 150 -17.53 -10.09 -0.86
C ASP A 150 -17.39 -10.24 -2.40
N GLU A 151 -18.52 -10.31 -3.09
CA GLU A 151 -18.58 -10.42 -4.56
C GLU A 151 -18.00 -9.20 -5.32
N ASN A 152 -17.90 -8.03 -4.64
CA ASN A 152 -17.38 -6.79 -5.19
C ASN A 152 -15.90 -6.55 -4.81
N LEU A 153 -15.24 -7.54 -4.24
CA LEU A 153 -13.88 -7.46 -3.68
C LEU A 153 -13.74 -6.43 -2.54
N LEU A 154 -14.83 -6.14 -1.84
CA LEU A 154 -14.84 -5.37 -0.60
C LEU A 154 -14.81 -6.33 0.60
N PRO A 155 -14.42 -5.89 1.81
CA PRO A 155 -14.45 -6.73 3.01
C PRO A 155 -15.83 -7.34 3.28
N ASP A 156 -15.93 -8.67 3.41
CA ASP A 156 -17.13 -9.31 3.96
C ASP A 156 -17.25 -8.97 5.45
N LEU A 157 -18.16 -8.06 5.79
CA LEU A 157 -18.35 -7.57 7.16
C LEU A 157 -18.81 -8.65 8.14
N ASN A 158 -19.58 -9.63 7.68
CA ASN A 158 -20.00 -10.76 8.50
C ASN A 158 -18.82 -11.70 8.79
N ALA A 159 -17.97 -11.94 7.80
CA ALA A 159 -16.75 -12.72 8.00
C ALA A 159 -15.76 -11.95 8.89
N PHE A 160 -15.67 -10.63 8.75
CA PHE A 160 -14.86 -9.78 9.62
C PHE A 160 -15.28 -9.88 11.08
N GLU A 161 -16.58 -9.74 11.38
CA GLU A 161 -17.10 -9.86 12.75
C GLU A 161 -16.77 -11.23 13.36
N ARG A 162 -16.95 -12.32 12.58
CA ARG A 162 -16.60 -13.69 13.03
C ARG A 162 -15.11 -13.91 13.24
N ALA A 163 -14.26 -13.17 12.53
CA ALA A 163 -12.80 -13.31 12.63
C ALA A 163 -12.22 -12.66 13.90
N LEU A 164 -12.96 -11.75 14.55
CA LEU A 164 -12.52 -11.04 15.75
C LEU A 164 -12.59 -11.93 16.99
N THR A 165 -11.44 -12.18 17.60
CA THR A 165 -11.26 -13.01 18.79
C THR A 165 -10.64 -12.22 19.95
N GLU A 166 -10.54 -12.81 21.12
CA GLU A 166 -9.83 -12.25 22.27
C GLU A 166 -8.31 -12.06 22.02
N LYS A 167 -7.78 -12.65 20.95
CA LYS A 167 -6.37 -12.48 20.53
C LYS A 167 -6.19 -11.38 19.49
N THR A 168 -7.26 -10.83 18.95
CA THR A 168 -7.16 -9.79 17.93
C THR A 168 -6.66 -8.49 18.53
N ALA A 169 -5.43 -8.09 18.19
CA ALA A 169 -4.82 -6.84 18.63
C ALA A 169 -4.80 -5.77 17.55
N LEU A 170 -4.72 -6.19 16.27
CA LEU A 170 -4.48 -5.29 15.15
C LEU A 170 -5.39 -5.62 13.97
N VAL A 171 -5.85 -4.59 13.27
CA VAL A 171 -6.48 -4.68 11.95
C VAL A 171 -5.69 -3.78 10.99
N ILE A 172 -5.23 -4.33 9.87
CA ILE A 172 -4.55 -3.57 8.82
C ILE A 172 -5.50 -3.41 7.64
N LEU A 173 -5.79 -2.17 7.30
CA LEU A 173 -6.64 -1.78 6.18
C LEU A 173 -5.81 -1.05 5.15
N ASN A 174 -5.86 -1.45 3.87
CA ASN A 174 -5.22 -0.74 2.77
C ASN A 174 -6.27 -0.06 1.90
N ASN A 175 -6.30 1.27 1.93
CA ASN A 175 -7.33 2.05 1.23
C ASN A 175 -6.72 3.33 0.62
N PRO A 176 -6.73 3.50 -0.71
CA PRO A 176 -7.12 2.56 -1.79
C PRO A 176 -6.31 1.28 -1.79
N ASN A 177 -6.94 0.17 -2.21
CA ASN A 177 -6.39 -1.17 -2.06
C ASN A 177 -5.35 -1.54 -3.12
N ASN A 178 -4.28 -2.17 -2.70
CA ASN A 178 -3.39 -2.98 -3.53
C ASN A 178 -3.64 -4.45 -3.17
N PRO A 179 -4.19 -5.29 -4.07
CA PRO A 179 -4.10 -5.20 -5.55
C PRO A 179 -5.39 -4.77 -6.29
N SER A 180 -6.53 -4.62 -5.63
CA SER A 180 -7.82 -4.50 -6.34
C SER A 180 -8.11 -3.09 -6.90
N GLY A 181 -7.49 -2.04 -6.36
CA GLY A 181 -7.84 -0.65 -6.69
C GLY A 181 -9.17 -0.19 -6.10
N ALA A 182 -9.82 -1.02 -5.28
CA ALA A 182 -11.07 -0.66 -4.61
C ALA A 182 -10.85 0.42 -3.55
N ILE A 183 -11.88 1.25 -3.35
CA ILE A 183 -11.95 2.25 -2.27
C ILE A 183 -13.12 1.89 -1.36
N LEU A 184 -12.87 1.88 -0.06
CA LEU A 184 -13.92 1.73 0.93
C LEU A 184 -14.63 3.07 1.14
N THR A 185 -15.95 3.04 1.07
CA THR A 185 -16.77 4.20 1.37
C THR A 185 -16.79 4.51 2.87
N GLU A 186 -17.17 5.72 3.24
CA GLU A 186 -17.30 6.12 4.65
C GLU A 186 -18.31 5.23 5.39
N ASP A 187 -19.40 4.81 4.74
CA ASP A 187 -20.42 3.94 5.35
C ASP A 187 -19.86 2.56 5.68
N VAL A 188 -19.11 1.94 4.76
CA VAL A 188 -18.45 0.65 5.02
C VAL A 188 -17.46 0.78 6.18
N LEU A 189 -16.65 1.86 6.20
CA LEU A 189 -15.71 2.11 7.30
C LEU A 189 -16.41 2.36 8.63
N ARG A 190 -17.54 3.07 8.65
CA ARG A 190 -18.34 3.26 9.87
C ARG A 190 -18.87 1.93 10.43
N TRP A 191 -19.34 1.04 9.56
CA TRP A 191 -19.77 -0.30 9.98
C TRP A 191 -18.60 -1.10 10.55
N MET A 192 -17.44 -1.10 9.88
CA MET A 192 -16.24 -1.75 10.40
C MET A 192 -15.82 -1.19 11.76
N CYS A 193 -15.88 0.12 11.94
CA CYS A 193 -15.56 0.78 13.20
C CYS A 193 -16.57 0.37 14.32
N GLY A 194 -17.85 0.27 14.01
CA GLY A 194 -18.88 -0.22 14.93
C GLY A 194 -18.61 -1.65 15.38
N ILE A 195 -18.24 -2.54 14.45
CA ILE A 195 -17.85 -3.93 14.75
C ILE A 195 -16.62 -3.95 15.68
N LEU A 196 -15.62 -3.10 15.41
CA LEU A 196 -14.41 -3.00 16.25
C LEU A 196 -14.72 -2.49 17.65
N GLU A 197 -15.59 -1.49 17.79
CA GLU A 197 -16.00 -0.95 19.10
C GLU A 197 -16.72 -2.01 19.95
N GLU A 198 -17.59 -2.81 19.33
CA GLU A 198 -18.26 -3.92 19.99
C GLU A 198 -17.27 -5.02 20.39
N ALA A 199 -16.35 -5.39 19.48
CA ALA A 199 -15.32 -6.38 19.75
C ALA A 199 -14.41 -5.96 20.92
N GLN A 200 -13.98 -4.71 20.98
CA GLN A 200 -13.17 -4.19 22.10
C GLN A 200 -13.88 -4.30 23.44
N ARG A 201 -15.18 -3.95 23.47
CA ARG A 201 -15.98 -4.09 24.69
C ARG A 201 -16.09 -5.55 25.15
N ARG A 202 -16.26 -6.46 24.20
CA ARG A 202 -16.35 -7.90 24.46
C ARG A 202 -15.01 -8.50 24.92
N CYS A 203 -13.92 -8.09 24.29
CA CYS A 203 -12.57 -8.62 24.56
C CYS A 203 -11.89 -7.95 25.77
N GLY A 204 -12.35 -6.76 26.18
CA GLY A 204 -11.80 -6.04 27.32
C GLY A 204 -10.43 -5.41 27.10
N HIS A 205 -9.99 -5.27 25.84
CA HIS A 205 -8.73 -4.61 25.46
C HIS A 205 -8.90 -3.82 24.15
N PRO A 206 -8.04 -2.83 23.85
CA PRO A 206 -8.09 -2.11 22.60
C PRO A 206 -7.74 -3.01 21.41
N ILE A 207 -8.41 -2.77 20.27
CA ILE A 207 -8.05 -3.32 18.96
C ILE A 207 -7.64 -2.11 18.10
N TYR A 208 -6.42 -2.10 17.60
CA TYR A 208 -5.90 -0.97 16.82
C TYR A 208 -6.20 -1.15 15.33
N LEU A 209 -6.68 -0.08 14.69
CA LEU A 209 -6.89 -0.02 13.24
C LEU A 209 -5.76 0.77 12.60
N VAL A 210 -4.90 0.10 11.83
CA VAL A 210 -3.86 0.75 11.03
C VAL A 210 -4.35 0.87 9.59
N SER A 211 -4.53 2.10 9.13
CA SER A 211 -4.88 2.40 7.75
C SER A 211 -3.60 2.65 6.94
N ASP A 212 -3.26 1.72 6.06
CA ASP A 212 -2.14 1.82 5.13
C ASP A 212 -2.58 2.58 3.87
N GLU A 213 -2.12 3.81 3.71
CA GLU A 213 -2.66 4.78 2.75
C GLU A 213 -1.62 5.36 1.78
N PRO A 214 -0.74 4.58 1.20
CA PRO A 214 0.25 5.10 0.25
C PRO A 214 -0.37 5.60 -1.06
N TYR A 215 -1.64 5.26 -1.31
CA TYR A 215 -2.40 5.64 -2.52
C TYR A 215 -3.50 6.66 -2.24
N ARG A 216 -3.52 7.34 -1.08
CA ARG A 216 -4.60 8.25 -0.66
C ARG A 216 -4.99 9.27 -1.72
N GLU A 217 -4.04 9.86 -2.43
CA GLU A 217 -4.28 10.86 -3.48
C GLU A 217 -4.56 10.24 -4.85
N LEU A 218 -4.26 8.94 -5.03
CA LEU A 218 -4.49 8.23 -6.28
C LEU A 218 -5.93 7.72 -6.32
N VAL A 219 -6.85 8.63 -6.54
CA VAL A 219 -8.29 8.38 -6.63
C VAL A 219 -8.86 8.96 -7.92
N TYR A 220 -9.92 8.36 -8.43
CA TYR A 220 -10.49 8.69 -9.73
C TYR A 220 -11.97 9.05 -9.61
N ASP A 221 -12.47 9.77 -10.62
CA ASP A 221 -13.91 10.00 -10.83
C ASP A 221 -14.62 10.63 -9.61
N GLY A 222 -13.91 11.50 -8.87
CA GLY A 222 -14.46 12.21 -7.70
C GLY A 222 -14.52 11.38 -6.41
N GLN A 223 -13.92 10.20 -6.41
CA GLN A 223 -13.78 9.39 -5.19
C GLN A 223 -12.90 10.09 -4.16
N CYS A 224 -13.10 9.76 -2.91
CA CYS A 224 -12.26 10.22 -1.80
C CYS A 224 -12.00 9.08 -0.81
N VAL A 225 -10.87 9.16 -0.11
CA VAL A 225 -10.52 8.21 0.94
C VAL A 225 -10.99 8.77 2.28
N PRO A 226 -11.93 8.11 2.97
CA PRO A 226 -12.39 8.56 4.28
C PRO A 226 -11.28 8.48 5.33
N CYS A 227 -11.26 9.43 6.25
CA CYS A 227 -10.24 9.51 7.30
C CYS A 227 -10.59 8.62 8.49
N VAL A 228 -9.79 7.58 8.73
CA VAL A 228 -10.07 6.62 9.80
C VAL A 228 -9.99 7.22 11.21
N THR A 229 -9.11 8.21 11.45
CA THR A 229 -8.97 8.84 12.76
C THR A 229 -10.20 9.65 13.17
N ARG A 230 -11.00 10.07 12.19
CA ARG A 230 -12.30 10.69 12.43
C ARG A 230 -13.37 9.67 12.84
N LEU A 231 -13.25 8.44 12.36
CA LEU A 231 -14.27 7.41 12.52
C LEU A 231 -14.01 6.51 13.74
N TYR A 232 -12.75 6.18 14.00
CA TYR A 232 -12.35 5.24 15.04
C TYR A 232 -11.24 5.81 15.92
N ALA A 233 -11.45 5.81 17.25
CA ALA A 233 -10.50 6.43 18.17
C ALA A 233 -9.14 5.70 18.19
N ASN A 234 -9.14 4.35 18.22
CA ASN A 234 -7.91 3.56 18.26
C ASN A 234 -7.34 3.30 16.87
N SER A 235 -7.13 4.37 16.09
CA SER A 235 -6.64 4.28 14.72
C SER A 235 -5.33 5.01 14.50
N ILE A 236 -4.59 4.54 13.51
CA ILE A 236 -3.29 5.06 13.08
C ILE A 236 -3.29 5.13 11.56
N ILE A 237 -2.94 6.27 11.00
CA ILE A 237 -2.67 6.43 9.58
C ILE A 237 -1.21 6.06 9.33
N CYS A 238 -0.95 5.16 8.39
CA CYS A 238 0.36 4.86 7.86
C CYS A 238 0.44 5.35 6.41
N TYR A 239 1.31 6.32 6.16
CA TYR A 239 1.39 7.02 4.88
C TYR A 239 2.80 6.97 4.29
N SER A 240 2.89 7.07 2.97
CA SER A 240 4.16 7.19 2.24
C SER A 240 4.05 8.16 1.07
N PHE A 241 5.05 9.02 0.90
CA PHE A 241 5.19 9.88 -0.27
C PHE A 241 5.66 9.14 -1.54
N SER A 242 5.86 7.83 -1.45
CA SER A 242 6.34 7.00 -2.57
C SER A 242 5.46 7.07 -3.81
N LYS A 243 4.14 7.32 -3.65
CA LYS A 243 3.18 7.29 -4.77
C LYS A 243 2.68 8.68 -5.13
N SER A 244 2.28 9.47 -4.15
CA SER A 244 1.79 10.84 -4.38
C SER A 244 2.83 11.75 -5.02
N LEU A 245 4.08 11.69 -4.54
CA LEU A 245 5.20 12.49 -5.05
C LEU A 245 6.13 11.72 -6.01
N SER A 246 5.80 10.47 -6.37
CA SER A 246 6.70 9.61 -7.17
C SER A 246 8.12 9.48 -6.58
N LEU A 247 8.24 9.31 -5.26
CA LEU A 247 9.50 9.24 -4.52
C LEU A 247 9.71 7.88 -3.83
N PRO A 248 9.52 6.72 -4.50
CA PRO A 248 9.66 5.43 -3.84
C PRO A 248 11.09 5.13 -3.38
N GLY A 249 12.10 5.68 -4.06
CA GLY A 249 13.51 5.51 -3.73
C GLY A 249 13.97 6.29 -2.51
N GLU A 250 13.25 7.37 -2.15
CA GLU A 250 13.67 8.32 -1.13
C GLU A 250 13.27 7.90 0.29
N ARG A 251 12.44 6.89 0.40
CA ARG A 251 12.09 6.24 1.69
C ARG A 251 11.56 7.23 2.73
N ILE A 252 10.51 7.97 2.42
CA ILE A 252 9.90 8.95 3.32
C ILE A 252 8.40 8.71 3.47
N GLY A 253 7.91 8.76 4.71
CA GLY A 253 6.52 8.56 5.09
C GLY A 253 6.29 8.94 6.55
N TYR A 254 5.13 8.61 7.09
CA TYR A 254 4.81 8.86 8.49
C TYR A 254 3.74 7.92 9.04
N LEU A 255 3.71 7.79 10.36
CA LEU A 255 2.58 7.33 11.14
C LEU A 255 1.92 8.54 11.80
N ALA A 256 0.59 8.58 11.81
CA ALA A 256 -0.17 9.58 12.54
C ALA A 256 -1.17 8.87 13.46
N VAL A 257 -0.92 8.95 14.75
CA VAL A 257 -1.78 8.36 15.80
C VAL A 257 -2.95 9.28 16.07
N SER A 258 -4.16 8.73 16.13
CA SER A 258 -5.37 9.50 16.46
C SER A 258 -5.24 10.17 17.82
N SER A 259 -5.49 11.49 17.88
CA SER A 259 -5.48 12.23 19.15
C SER A 259 -6.69 11.90 20.05
N ARG A 260 -7.68 11.18 19.49
CA ARG A 260 -8.84 10.68 20.24
C ARG A 260 -8.55 9.38 21.01
N MET A 261 -7.43 8.73 20.73
CA MET A 261 -7.00 7.51 21.40
C MET A 261 -6.67 7.82 22.86
N ALA A 262 -7.21 7.05 23.81
CA ALA A 262 -7.06 7.33 25.23
C ALA A 262 -5.60 7.18 25.70
N ASP A 263 -4.91 6.18 25.20
CA ASP A 263 -3.51 5.85 25.50
C ASP A 263 -2.54 6.29 24.39
N LYS A 264 -2.90 7.34 23.64
CA LYS A 264 -2.15 7.82 22.45
C LYS A 264 -0.66 8.01 22.69
N ARG A 265 -0.27 8.47 23.91
CA ARG A 265 1.12 8.71 24.23
C ARG A 265 1.90 7.40 24.37
N ASP A 266 1.34 6.45 25.09
CA ASP A 266 1.96 5.13 25.29
C ASP A 266 2.05 4.39 23.96
N VAL A 267 1.02 4.48 23.12
CA VAL A 267 1.03 3.93 21.76
C VAL A 267 2.12 4.58 20.92
N PHE A 268 2.21 5.90 20.90
CA PHE A 268 3.26 6.62 20.18
C PHE A 268 4.67 6.20 20.65
N ASP A 269 4.90 6.13 21.96
CA ASP A 269 6.19 5.73 22.52
C ASP A 269 6.49 4.25 22.21
N SER A 270 5.49 3.38 22.18
CA SER A 270 5.63 1.98 21.75
C SER A 270 6.04 1.86 20.29
N LEU A 271 5.41 2.64 19.38
CA LEU A 271 5.77 2.68 17.96
C LEU A 271 7.22 3.18 17.77
N ALA A 272 7.61 4.24 18.49
CA ALA A 272 8.97 4.77 18.46
C ALA A 272 10.00 3.73 18.97
N GLY A 273 9.66 3.01 20.05
CA GLY A 273 10.45 1.91 20.57
C GLY A 273 10.60 0.77 19.58
N ALA A 274 9.52 0.38 18.94
CA ALA A 274 9.50 -0.66 17.90
C ALA A 274 10.36 -0.27 16.68
N ALA A 275 10.21 0.95 16.18
CA ALA A 275 11.04 1.49 15.10
C ALA A 275 12.53 1.46 15.45
N ARG A 276 12.88 1.81 16.69
CA ARG A 276 14.26 1.75 17.21
C ARG A 276 14.81 0.33 17.19
N VAL A 277 14.02 -0.66 17.64
CA VAL A 277 14.43 -2.09 17.62
C VAL A 277 14.65 -2.58 16.18
N CYS A 278 13.84 -2.11 15.22
CA CYS A 278 13.97 -2.46 13.80
C CYS A 278 15.10 -1.68 13.08
N GLY A 279 15.78 -0.74 13.75
CA GLY A 279 16.85 0.06 13.16
C GLY A 279 16.37 1.21 12.26
N HIS A 280 15.08 1.54 12.26
CA HIS A 280 14.48 2.61 11.46
C HIS A 280 14.29 3.88 12.30
N VAL A 281 15.39 4.44 12.83
CA VAL A 281 15.32 5.56 13.80
C VAL A 281 15.44 6.83 13.04
N ASN A 282 15.75 7.27 12.12
CA ASN A 282 15.86 8.60 11.48
C ASN A 282 15.58 8.46 9.99
N ALA A 283 14.45 8.91 9.55
CA ALA A 283 14.17 9.04 8.14
C ALA A 283 15.15 10.03 7.47
N PRO A 284 15.40 9.93 6.15
CA PRO A 284 16.39 10.75 5.45
C PRO A 284 16.19 12.24 5.67
N SER A 285 17.19 12.93 6.25
CA SER A 285 17.12 14.33 6.68
C SER A 285 16.72 15.29 5.56
N LEU A 286 17.33 15.15 4.37
CA LEU A 286 17.02 15.97 3.20
C LEU A 286 15.56 15.80 2.80
N PHE A 287 15.10 14.55 2.67
CA PHE A 287 13.73 14.26 2.20
C PHE A 287 12.64 14.54 3.23
N GLN A 288 12.95 14.65 4.51
CA GLN A 288 12.02 15.23 5.47
C GLN A 288 11.72 16.70 5.13
N ARG A 289 12.73 17.49 4.78
CA ARG A 289 12.56 18.91 4.41
C ARG A 289 11.91 19.08 3.03
N VAL A 290 12.20 18.20 2.09
CA VAL A 290 11.55 18.17 0.78
C VAL A 290 10.05 17.82 0.95
N ALA A 291 9.73 16.79 1.71
CA ALA A 291 8.35 16.40 1.98
C ALA A 291 7.55 17.52 2.64
N GLU A 292 8.14 18.25 3.60
CA GLU A 292 7.53 19.41 4.25
C GLU A 292 7.14 20.49 3.24
N ARG A 293 8.02 20.81 2.27
CA ARG A 293 7.77 21.82 1.22
C ARG A 293 6.80 21.38 0.15
N CYS A 294 6.62 20.06 -0.03
CA CYS A 294 5.78 19.47 -1.07
C CYS A 294 4.46 18.89 -0.52
N LEU A 295 4.11 19.15 0.74
CA LEU A 295 2.83 18.70 1.29
C LEU A 295 1.65 19.22 0.45
N GLY A 296 0.66 18.36 0.23
CA GLY A 296 -0.51 18.67 -0.60
C GLY A 296 -0.25 18.68 -2.11
N GLN A 297 1.00 18.53 -2.55
CA GLN A 297 1.33 18.39 -3.98
C GLN A 297 1.33 16.92 -4.41
N THR A 298 1.10 16.70 -5.70
CA THR A 298 1.14 15.36 -6.31
C THR A 298 1.85 15.40 -7.65
N SER A 299 2.35 14.26 -8.09
CA SER A 299 2.68 14.05 -9.50
C SER A 299 1.42 14.16 -10.38
N ASP A 300 1.58 14.15 -11.72
CA ASP A 300 0.41 14.19 -12.62
C ASP A 300 -0.38 12.87 -12.57
N LEU A 301 -1.35 12.81 -11.65
CA LEU A 301 -2.21 11.64 -11.45
C LEU A 301 -3.18 11.39 -12.62
N THR A 302 -3.37 12.38 -13.53
CA THR A 302 -4.25 12.22 -14.69
C THR A 302 -3.72 11.18 -15.68
N VAL A 303 -2.40 10.96 -15.69
CA VAL A 303 -1.76 9.89 -16.47
C VAL A 303 -2.30 8.52 -16.03
N TYR A 304 -2.37 8.28 -14.73
CA TYR A 304 -2.86 7.00 -14.21
C TYR A 304 -4.34 6.80 -14.50
N LYS A 305 -5.15 7.86 -14.47
CA LYS A 305 -6.56 7.79 -14.88
C LYS A 305 -6.69 7.38 -16.34
N ARG A 306 -5.93 8.03 -17.24
CA ARG A 306 -5.93 7.65 -18.68
C ARG A 306 -5.49 6.21 -18.90
N ASN A 307 -4.42 5.79 -18.22
CA ASN A 307 -3.91 4.42 -18.29
C ASN A 307 -4.95 3.40 -17.82
N ARG A 308 -5.63 3.69 -16.69
CA ARG A 308 -6.73 2.87 -16.18
C ARG A 308 -7.84 2.73 -17.22
N ASP A 309 -8.34 3.85 -17.73
CA ASP A 309 -9.47 3.86 -18.65
C ASP A 309 -9.13 3.10 -19.95
N LEU A 310 -7.91 3.29 -20.47
CA LEU A 310 -7.42 2.59 -21.65
C LEU A 310 -7.30 1.08 -21.42
N LEU A 311 -6.66 0.68 -20.33
CA LEU A 311 -6.44 -0.74 -20.01
C LEU A 311 -7.76 -1.45 -19.70
N TYR A 312 -8.58 -0.87 -18.80
CA TYR A 312 -9.86 -1.42 -18.40
C TYR A 312 -10.80 -1.59 -19.60
N GLY A 313 -10.96 -0.52 -20.40
CA GLY A 313 -11.79 -0.58 -21.61
C GLY A 313 -11.31 -1.63 -22.59
N GLY A 314 -10.01 -1.65 -22.91
CA GLY A 314 -9.45 -2.61 -23.85
C GLY A 314 -9.58 -4.07 -23.39
N LEU A 315 -9.36 -4.35 -22.10
CA LEU A 315 -9.53 -5.71 -21.56
C LEU A 315 -11.00 -6.15 -21.53
N THR A 316 -11.90 -5.26 -21.17
CA THR A 316 -13.35 -5.53 -21.13
C THR A 316 -13.89 -5.80 -22.54
N GLU A 317 -13.46 -5.04 -23.55
CA GLU A 317 -13.80 -5.28 -24.97
C GLU A 317 -13.29 -6.63 -25.48
N LEU A 318 -12.21 -7.16 -24.91
CA LEU A 318 -11.67 -8.48 -25.19
C LEU A 318 -12.33 -9.61 -24.37
N GLY A 319 -13.39 -9.32 -23.61
CA GLY A 319 -14.15 -10.30 -22.86
C GLY A 319 -13.53 -10.70 -21.51
N PHE A 320 -12.49 -10.03 -21.04
CA PHE A 320 -11.95 -10.27 -19.70
C PHE A 320 -12.83 -9.66 -18.62
N ASP A 321 -13.03 -10.39 -17.52
CA ASP A 321 -13.76 -9.93 -16.34
C ASP A 321 -12.80 -9.14 -15.44
N CYS A 322 -12.99 -7.82 -15.36
CA CYS A 322 -12.12 -6.89 -14.66
C CYS A 322 -12.89 -6.10 -13.63
N VAL A 323 -12.36 -6.00 -12.41
CA VAL A 323 -12.85 -5.02 -11.43
C VAL A 323 -12.32 -3.64 -11.84
N ARG A 324 -13.23 -2.66 -12.02
CA ARG A 324 -12.85 -1.30 -12.36
C ARG A 324 -12.21 -0.63 -11.15
N PRO A 325 -10.93 -0.19 -11.24
CA PRO A 325 -10.28 0.46 -10.12
C PRO A 325 -10.83 1.86 -9.87
N ASP A 326 -11.16 2.18 -8.61
CA ASP A 326 -11.53 3.52 -8.16
C ASP A 326 -10.32 4.32 -7.67
N GLY A 327 -9.23 3.63 -7.33
CA GLY A 327 -7.98 4.24 -6.87
C GLY A 327 -6.75 3.36 -7.11
N ALA A 328 -5.62 3.78 -6.55
CA ALA A 328 -4.30 3.20 -6.76
C ALA A 328 -3.92 3.17 -8.26
N PHE A 329 -3.10 2.26 -8.69
CA PHE A 329 -2.73 2.07 -10.11
C PHE A 329 -2.62 0.56 -10.46
N TYR A 330 -3.55 -0.22 -9.90
CA TYR A 330 -3.67 -1.65 -10.16
C TYR A 330 -5.05 -1.98 -10.69
N LEU A 331 -5.09 -2.91 -11.62
CA LEU A 331 -6.29 -3.54 -12.11
C LEU A 331 -6.24 -5.02 -11.71
N PHE A 332 -7.33 -5.51 -11.15
CA PHE A 332 -7.47 -6.89 -10.72
C PHE A 332 -8.42 -7.60 -11.68
N MET A 333 -7.86 -8.52 -12.48
CA MET A 333 -8.57 -9.22 -13.55
C MET A 333 -8.79 -10.67 -13.16
N LYS A 334 -10.01 -11.14 -13.27
CA LYS A 334 -10.35 -12.55 -13.06
C LYS A 334 -9.79 -13.40 -14.19
N CYS A 335 -9.13 -14.49 -13.85
CA CYS A 335 -8.59 -15.42 -14.83
C CYS A 335 -9.73 -16.23 -15.47
N PRO A 336 -9.68 -16.50 -16.77
CA PRO A 336 -10.62 -17.43 -17.44
C PRO A 336 -10.50 -18.87 -16.95
N GLU A 337 -9.41 -19.20 -16.25
CA GLU A 337 -9.17 -20.49 -15.59
C GLU A 337 -8.91 -20.30 -14.09
N PRO A 338 -9.20 -21.31 -13.25
CA PRO A 338 -9.06 -21.15 -11.79
C PRO A 338 -7.61 -20.97 -11.30
N ASP A 339 -6.63 -21.50 -12.04
CA ASP A 339 -5.21 -21.44 -11.69
C ASP A 339 -4.58 -20.15 -12.25
N ALA A 340 -4.44 -19.16 -11.36
CA ALA A 340 -3.85 -17.86 -11.73
C ALA A 340 -2.36 -17.97 -12.14
N LYS A 341 -1.63 -18.95 -11.60
CA LYS A 341 -0.22 -19.17 -11.97
C LYS A 341 -0.15 -19.75 -13.38
N ALA A 342 -0.99 -20.74 -13.72
CA ALA A 342 -1.07 -21.29 -15.09
C ALA A 342 -1.46 -20.20 -16.09
N PHE A 343 -2.42 -19.35 -15.75
CA PHE A 343 -2.80 -18.19 -16.58
C PHE A 343 -1.62 -17.22 -16.77
N SER A 344 -0.90 -16.86 -15.71
CA SER A 344 0.28 -15.99 -15.79
C SER A 344 1.38 -16.60 -16.68
N GLU A 345 1.65 -17.90 -16.55
CA GLU A 345 2.61 -18.60 -17.42
C GLU A 345 2.17 -18.64 -18.87
N ARG A 346 0.86 -18.75 -19.15
CA ARG A 346 0.33 -18.64 -20.51
C ARG A 346 0.48 -17.23 -21.07
N ALA A 347 0.21 -16.21 -20.27
CA ALA A 347 0.38 -14.80 -20.64
C ALA A 347 1.83 -14.47 -21.03
N LYS A 348 2.83 -15.05 -20.36
CA LYS A 348 4.26 -14.91 -20.72
C LYS A 348 4.57 -15.34 -22.17
N LYS A 349 3.81 -16.25 -22.76
CA LYS A 349 3.99 -16.65 -24.16
C LYS A 349 3.70 -15.52 -25.15
N TYR A 350 3.00 -14.49 -24.68
CA TYR A 350 2.66 -13.28 -25.41
C TYR A 350 3.43 -12.06 -24.86
N GLU A 351 4.48 -12.30 -24.08
CA GLU A 351 5.31 -11.27 -23.41
C GLU A 351 4.53 -10.39 -22.42
N LEU A 352 3.40 -10.87 -21.91
CA LEU A 352 2.60 -10.21 -20.88
C LEU A 352 3.01 -10.72 -19.50
N LEU A 353 3.54 -9.83 -18.64
CA LEU A 353 3.96 -10.17 -17.28
C LEU A 353 2.89 -9.70 -16.29
N LEU A 354 2.05 -10.64 -15.86
CA LEU A 354 0.89 -10.43 -14.98
C LEU A 354 1.11 -11.16 -13.66
N VAL A 355 0.85 -10.50 -12.53
CA VAL A 355 1.13 -11.09 -11.21
C VAL A 355 -0.03 -11.99 -10.77
N PRO A 356 0.16 -13.30 -10.56
CA PRO A 356 -0.90 -14.18 -10.06
C PRO A 356 -1.29 -13.82 -8.65
N SER A 357 -2.56 -14.00 -8.32
CA SER A 357 -3.17 -13.46 -7.10
C SER A 357 -3.05 -14.35 -5.86
N ASP A 358 -2.55 -15.55 -5.99
CA ASP A 358 -2.50 -16.54 -4.89
C ASP A 358 -1.85 -15.97 -3.61
N ASP A 359 -0.75 -15.23 -3.77
CA ASP A 359 -0.03 -14.64 -2.64
C ASP A 359 -0.79 -13.46 -1.99
N PHE A 360 -1.80 -12.88 -2.67
CA PHE A 360 -2.66 -11.82 -2.12
C PHE A 360 -3.81 -12.35 -1.25
N GLY A 361 -3.89 -13.66 -1.03
CA GLY A 361 -4.92 -14.30 -0.21
C GLY A 361 -6.24 -14.56 -0.94
N LEU A 362 -6.28 -14.41 -2.26
CA LEU A 362 -7.43 -14.68 -3.11
C LEU A 362 -6.95 -15.25 -4.45
N GLY A 363 -7.24 -16.51 -4.74
CA GLY A 363 -6.86 -17.16 -6.00
C GLY A 363 -7.78 -16.81 -7.18
N GLY A 364 -7.36 -17.17 -8.40
CA GLY A 364 -8.19 -17.04 -9.61
C GLY A 364 -8.19 -15.65 -10.26
N TYR A 365 -7.27 -14.77 -9.89
CA TYR A 365 -7.09 -13.43 -10.46
C TYR A 365 -5.63 -13.17 -10.83
N VAL A 366 -5.40 -12.12 -11.62
CA VAL A 366 -4.08 -11.51 -11.79
C VAL A 366 -4.15 -10.02 -11.51
N ARG A 367 -3.07 -9.49 -10.92
CA ARG A 367 -2.87 -8.05 -10.76
C ARG A 367 -2.08 -7.50 -11.95
N ILE A 368 -2.56 -6.39 -12.50
CA ILE A 368 -1.95 -5.65 -13.60
C ILE A 368 -1.64 -4.23 -13.11
N ALA A 369 -0.37 -3.89 -12.98
CA ALA A 369 0.06 -2.55 -12.57
C ALA A 369 0.08 -1.63 -13.80
N TYR A 370 -0.83 -0.66 -13.88
CA TYR A 370 -0.89 0.28 -15.02
C TYR A 370 -0.10 1.58 -14.80
N CYS A 371 0.81 1.59 -13.84
CA CYS A 371 1.79 2.67 -13.67
C CYS A 371 2.98 2.49 -14.63
N VAL A 372 2.68 2.42 -15.90
CA VAL A 372 3.60 2.28 -17.04
C VAL A 372 3.38 3.41 -18.04
N ALA A 373 4.22 3.54 -19.06
CA ALA A 373 3.96 4.47 -20.15
C ALA A 373 2.66 4.08 -20.89
N GLU A 374 1.86 5.07 -21.29
CA GLU A 374 0.59 4.85 -22.04
C GLU A 374 0.83 4.02 -23.30
N ASP A 375 1.95 4.27 -24.00
CA ASP A 375 2.35 3.52 -25.18
C ASP A 375 2.55 2.01 -24.90
N THR A 376 3.07 1.65 -23.73
CA THR A 376 3.19 0.25 -23.31
C THR A 376 1.83 -0.43 -23.28
N ILE A 377 0.80 0.24 -22.71
CA ILE A 377 -0.56 -0.28 -22.68
C ILE A 377 -1.10 -0.46 -24.09
N ARG A 378 -0.98 0.57 -24.95
CA ARG A 378 -1.47 0.50 -26.34
C ARG A 378 -0.82 -0.65 -27.12
N ARG A 379 0.50 -0.79 -27.02
CA ARG A 379 1.24 -1.87 -27.70
C ARG A 379 0.97 -3.25 -27.14
N SER A 380 0.53 -3.37 -25.90
CA SER A 380 0.19 -4.65 -25.28
C SER A 380 -1.18 -5.20 -25.73
N MET A 381 -2.09 -4.36 -26.26
CA MET A 381 -3.45 -4.78 -26.63
C MET A 381 -3.49 -5.91 -27.66
N PRO A 382 -2.64 -5.97 -28.71
CA PRO A 382 -2.57 -7.13 -29.60
C PRO A 382 -2.13 -8.42 -28.89
N ALA A 383 -1.30 -8.34 -27.85
CA ALA A 383 -0.90 -9.50 -27.06
C ALA A 383 -2.06 -10.00 -26.17
N PHE A 384 -2.80 -9.07 -25.53
CA PHE A 384 -4.02 -9.41 -24.79
C PHE A 384 -5.09 -10.01 -25.69
N ARG A 385 -5.24 -9.52 -26.94
CA ARG A 385 -6.16 -10.14 -27.92
C ARG A 385 -5.81 -11.59 -28.18
N LYS A 386 -4.54 -11.91 -28.47
CA LYS A 386 -4.08 -13.29 -28.67
C LYS A 386 -4.30 -14.15 -27.43
N LEU A 387 -4.11 -13.57 -26.24
CA LEU A 387 -4.39 -14.27 -24.99
C LEU A 387 -5.90 -14.56 -24.85
N ALA A 388 -6.79 -13.60 -25.17
CA ALA A 388 -8.24 -13.76 -25.14
C ALA A 388 -8.71 -14.83 -26.15
N GLU A 389 -8.19 -14.81 -27.39
CA GLU A 389 -8.45 -15.83 -28.42
C GLU A 389 -8.07 -17.23 -27.91
N SER A 390 -6.96 -17.38 -27.19
CA SER A 390 -6.51 -18.67 -26.65
C SER A 390 -7.44 -19.25 -25.58
N TYR A 391 -8.36 -18.42 -25.04
CA TYR A 391 -9.42 -18.81 -24.11
C TYR A 391 -10.83 -18.75 -24.73
N HIS A 392 -10.95 -18.49 -26.03
CA HIS A 392 -12.24 -18.36 -26.74
C HIS A 392 -13.15 -17.28 -26.12
N LEU A 393 -12.58 -16.16 -25.62
CA LEU A 393 -13.34 -15.03 -25.10
C LEU A 393 -13.88 -14.16 -26.24
N ILE A 394 -13.19 -14.15 -27.35
CA ILE A 394 -13.55 -13.47 -28.63
C ILE A 394 -13.29 -14.39 -29.82
#